data_f0a7760df7a29212286b7747544c47fe
#
_entry.id   f0a7760df7a29212286b7747544c47fe
#
_cell.length_a   1.000
_cell.length_b   1.000
_cell.length_c   1.000
_cell.angle_alpha   90.00
_cell.angle_beta   90.00
_cell.angle_gamma   90.00
#
_symmetry.space_group_name_H-M   'P 1'
#
loop_
_entity.id
_entity.type
_entity.pdbx_description
1 polymer ?
#
loop_
_entity_poly.entity_id
_entity_poly.type
_entity_poly.pdbx_seq_one_letter_code
_entity_poly.pdbx_strand_id
1 'polypeptide(L)'
;MMVAPTRTEPSVPQAALETELTGQSMGGGLRLLVASAPEDAERADRDLRQVAGRIDAWARRLTRFSRTSDLAHLNADADRSPVALRPTIASVLSHARGMSRATEGVVDVAMLDARIAAEAEEWSMPTRRAAWQLTGDGRQPVLIRDGRVRFDLDGVAKGWIADRALR
;
A
#
# COMPACT_ATOMS: atom_id res chain seq x y z
N MET A 1 -55.00 37.91 5.01
CA MET A 1 -54.62 36.78 5.87
C MET A 1 -53.24 36.37 5.48
N MET A 2 -52.24 36.80 6.26
CA MET A 2 -50.82 36.64 5.96
C MET A 2 -50.36 35.38 6.69
N VAL A 3 -49.94 34.36 5.94
CA VAL A 3 -49.36 33.12 6.51
C VAL A 3 -47.88 33.41 6.83
N ALA A 4 -47.52 33.31 8.10
CA ALA A 4 -46.13 33.45 8.54
C ALA A 4 -45.31 32.26 8.08
N PRO A 5 -44.03 32.46 7.63
CA PRO A 5 -43.15 31.38 7.24
C PRO A 5 -42.74 30.55 8.49
N THR A 6 -42.99 29.25 8.41
CA THR A 6 -42.54 28.29 9.42
C THR A 6 -41.00 28.24 9.42
N ARG A 7 -40.43 28.68 10.51
CA ARG A 7 -38.99 28.61 10.73
C ARG A 7 -38.63 27.14 10.98
N THR A 8 -37.97 26.49 10.03
CA THR A 8 -37.41 25.18 10.22
C THR A 8 -36.22 25.36 11.17
N GLU A 9 -36.30 24.84 12.38
CA GLU A 9 -35.19 24.80 13.30
C GLU A 9 -34.03 23.95 12.67
N PRO A 10 -32.79 24.41 12.78
CA PRO A 10 -31.66 23.59 12.31
C PRO A 10 -31.62 22.30 13.17
N SER A 11 -31.76 21.14 12.51
CA SER A 11 -31.59 19.85 13.17
C SER A 11 -30.20 19.81 13.82
N VAL A 12 -30.15 19.58 15.13
CA VAL A 12 -28.89 19.31 15.84
C VAL A 12 -28.22 18.15 15.13
N PRO A 13 -26.93 18.25 14.71
CA PRO A 13 -26.24 17.12 14.11
C PRO A 13 -26.27 15.94 15.07
N GLN A 14 -26.87 14.84 14.65
CA GLN A 14 -26.88 13.61 15.44
C GLN A 14 -25.43 13.22 15.68
N ALA A 15 -25.03 12.96 16.93
CA ALA A 15 -23.66 12.65 17.28
C ALA A 15 -23.21 11.42 16.46
N ALA A 16 -22.14 11.59 15.67
CA ALA A 16 -21.58 10.49 14.89
C ALA A 16 -21.07 9.40 15.82
N LEU A 17 -21.43 8.16 15.54
CA LEU A 17 -20.88 6.99 16.22
C LEU A 17 -19.56 6.59 15.55
N GLU A 18 -18.52 6.43 16.34
CA GLU A 18 -17.23 5.93 15.86
C GLU A 18 -17.20 4.40 16.02
N THR A 19 -17.02 3.71 14.89
CA THR A 19 -16.83 2.25 14.84
C THR A 19 -15.37 1.96 14.58
N GLU A 20 -14.77 1.08 15.38
CA GLU A 20 -13.34 0.74 15.32
C GLU A 20 -13.15 -0.75 15.06
N LEU A 21 -12.13 -1.07 14.23
CA LEU A 21 -11.60 -2.41 14.06
C LEU A 21 -10.09 -2.38 14.23
N THR A 22 -9.56 -3.21 15.13
CA THR A 22 -8.12 -3.35 15.37
C THR A 22 -7.63 -4.72 14.93
N GLY A 23 -6.35 -4.80 14.55
CA GLY A 23 -5.72 -6.04 14.09
C GLY A 23 -4.22 -5.91 13.90
N GLN A 24 -3.64 -6.83 13.15
CA GLN A 24 -2.22 -6.84 12.78
C GLN A 24 -2.09 -6.93 11.26
N SER A 25 -1.15 -6.19 10.69
CA SER A 25 -0.80 -6.28 9.27
C SER A 25 0.66 -5.90 9.05
N MET A 26 1.37 -6.65 8.20
CA MET A 26 2.77 -6.39 7.83
C MET A 26 3.71 -6.13 9.02
N GLY A 27 3.57 -6.91 10.09
CA GLY A 27 4.41 -6.81 11.29
C GLY A 27 4.11 -5.59 12.19
N GLY A 28 3.00 -4.87 11.95
CA GLY A 28 2.57 -3.72 12.73
C GLY A 28 1.09 -3.78 13.11
N GLY A 29 0.68 -2.95 14.05
CA GLY A 29 -0.72 -2.78 14.42
C GLY A 29 -1.53 -2.14 13.28
N LEU A 30 -2.75 -2.66 13.06
CA LEU A 30 -3.76 -2.09 12.18
C LEU A 30 -4.89 -1.50 13.03
N ARG A 31 -5.27 -0.26 12.74
CA ARG A 31 -6.43 0.40 13.33
C ARG A 31 -7.23 1.05 12.23
N LEU A 32 -8.49 0.66 12.10
CA LEU A 32 -9.45 1.23 11.17
C LEU A 32 -10.57 1.90 11.95
N LEU A 33 -10.93 3.10 11.54
CA LEU A 33 -11.96 3.93 12.18
C LEU A 33 -12.90 4.45 11.12
N VAL A 34 -14.20 4.44 11.41
CA VAL A 34 -15.21 5.10 10.59
C VAL A 34 -16.23 5.79 11.48
N ALA A 35 -16.54 7.03 11.14
CA ALA A 35 -17.64 7.76 11.76
C ALA A 35 -18.90 7.56 10.91
N SER A 36 -20.01 7.17 11.54
CA SER A 36 -21.30 6.94 10.87
C SER A 36 -22.47 7.44 11.72
N ALA A 37 -23.65 7.56 11.12
CA ALA A 37 -24.87 7.71 11.89
C ALA A 37 -25.14 6.44 12.71
N PRO A 38 -25.80 6.53 13.87
CA PRO A 38 -26.07 5.36 14.74
C PRO A 38 -26.83 4.23 14.01
N GLU A 39 -27.74 4.56 13.11
CA GLU A 39 -28.52 3.63 12.27
C GLU A 39 -27.65 2.87 11.26
N ASP A 40 -26.49 3.41 10.89
CA ASP A 40 -25.54 2.80 9.95
C ASP A 40 -24.44 1.97 10.62
N ALA A 41 -24.43 1.83 11.94
CA ALA A 41 -23.36 1.18 12.70
C ALA A 41 -23.04 -0.26 12.23
N GLU A 42 -24.06 -1.06 11.95
CA GLU A 42 -23.87 -2.43 11.43
C GLU A 42 -23.26 -2.45 10.02
N ARG A 43 -23.60 -1.45 9.19
CA ARG A 43 -22.99 -1.27 7.87
C ARG A 43 -21.54 -0.88 8.01
N ALA A 44 -21.23 0.09 8.87
CA ALA A 44 -19.89 0.54 9.18
C ALA A 44 -18.98 -0.62 9.62
N ASP A 45 -19.45 -1.50 10.51
CA ASP A 45 -18.72 -2.69 10.96
C ASP A 45 -18.44 -3.68 9.80
N ARG A 46 -19.45 -3.94 8.94
CA ARG A 46 -19.24 -4.78 7.75
C ARG A 46 -18.22 -4.19 6.78
N ASP A 47 -18.28 -2.88 6.53
CA ASP A 47 -17.38 -2.17 5.64
C ASP A 47 -15.94 -2.20 6.18
N LEU A 48 -15.74 -2.01 7.49
CA LEU A 48 -14.43 -2.15 8.14
C LEU A 48 -13.84 -3.56 7.99
N ARG A 49 -14.65 -4.61 8.17
CA ARG A 49 -14.19 -6.01 7.96
C ARG A 49 -13.81 -6.26 6.51
N GLN A 50 -14.56 -5.72 5.56
CA GLN A 50 -14.25 -5.85 4.13
C GLN A 50 -12.93 -5.13 3.80
N VAL A 51 -12.73 -3.93 4.31
CA VAL A 51 -11.49 -3.16 4.13
C VAL A 51 -10.31 -3.90 4.75
N ALA A 52 -10.45 -4.43 5.98
CA ALA A 52 -9.42 -5.23 6.64
C ALA A 52 -9.04 -6.46 5.81
N GLY A 53 -10.01 -7.16 5.23
CA GLY A 53 -9.77 -8.29 4.32
C GLY A 53 -9.00 -7.90 3.06
N ARG A 54 -9.28 -6.71 2.49
CA ARG A 54 -8.53 -6.18 1.34
C ARG A 54 -7.09 -5.82 1.71
N ILE A 55 -6.89 -5.17 2.86
CA ILE A 55 -5.56 -4.84 3.40
C ILE A 55 -4.73 -6.11 3.55
N ASP A 56 -5.29 -7.15 4.17
CA ASP A 56 -4.61 -8.43 4.36
C ASP A 56 -4.28 -9.13 3.03
N ALA A 57 -5.18 -9.08 2.05
CA ALA A 57 -4.92 -9.62 0.71
C ALA A 57 -3.76 -8.89 0.00
N TRP A 58 -3.66 -7.57 0.13
CA TRP A 58 -2.52 -6.81 -0.40
C TRP A 58 -1.23 -7.12 0.36
N ALA A 59 -1.28 -7.14 1.70
CA ALA A 59 -0.14 -7.46 2.55
C ALA A 59 0.49 -8.81 2.19
N ARG A 60 -0.33 -9.86 2.00
CA ARG A 60 0.15 -11.19 1.56
C ARG A 60 0.86 -11.17 0.21
N ARG A 61 0.45 -10.31 -0.72
CA ARG A 61 1.10 -10.20 -2.05
C ARG A 61 2.41 -9.42 -2.02
N LEU A 62 2.52 -8.46 -1.11
CA LEU A 62 3.62 -7.49 -1.08
C LEU A 62 4.73 -7.80 -0.07
N THR A 63 4.56 -8.83 0.75
CA THR A 63 5.57 -9.22 1.75
C THR A 63 6.76 -9.96 1.14
N ARG A 64 7.98 -9.65 1.59
CA ARG A 64 9.20 -10.42 1.26
C ARG A 64 9.35 -11.71 2.07
N PHE A 65 8.59 -11.86 3.15
CA PHE A 65 8.73 -12.97 4.09
C PHE A 65 7.92 -14.23 3.71
N SER A 66 7.06 -14.14 2.71
CA SER A 66 6.32 -15.28 2.17
C SER A 66 6.84 -15.69 0.80
N ARG A 67 7.24 -16.95 0.65
CA ARG A 67 7.74 -17.50 -0.64
C ARG A 67 6.69 -17.51 -1.75
N THR A 68 5.40 -17.43 -1.39
CA THR A 68 4.27 -17.43 -2.32
C THR A 68 3.75 -16.04 -2.65
N SER A 69 4.36 -14.98 -2.13
CA SER A 69 3.99 -13.61 -2.45
C SER A 69 4.38 -13.22 -3.87
N ASP A 70 3.66 -12.24 -4.45
CA ASP A 70 4.02 -11.70 -5.76
C ASP A 70 5.41 -11.05 -5.73
N LEU A 71 5.77 -10.40 -4.62
CA LEU A 71 7.09 -9.82 -4.43
C LEU A 71 8.21 -10.87 -4.36
N ALA A 72 7.98 -11.96 -3.64
CA ALA A 72 8.97 -13.04 -3.55
C ALA A 72 9.22 -13.69 -4.91
N HIS A 73 8.16 -13.95 -5.68
CA HIS A 73 8.30 -14.46 -7.05
C HIS A 73 9.07 -13.50 -7.97
N LEU A 74 8.79 -12.18 -7.86
CA LEU A 74 9.53 -11.17 -8.63
C LEU A 74 11.02 -11.14 -8.26
N ASN A 75 11.35 -11.30 -6.98
CA ASN A 75 12.71 -11.29 -6.46
C ASN A 75 13.48 -12.60 -6.71
N ALA A 76 12.77 -13.74 -6.81
CA ALA A 76 13.41 -15.05 -7.08
C ALA A 76 14.08 -15.08 -8.45
N ASP A 77 13.51 -14.39 -9.44
CA ASP A 77 14.02 -14.32 -10.82
C ASP A 77 14.59 -12.92 -11.11
N ALA A 78 15.55 -12.50 -10.26
CA ALA A 78 16.03 -11.11 -10.21
C ALA A 78 16.78 -10.67 -11.47
N ASP A 79 17.31 -11.60 -12.26
CA ASP A 79 18.08 -11.33 -13.49
C ASP A 79 17.18 -11.28 -14.72
N ARG A 80 15.91 -11.73 -14.62
CA ARG A 80 14.99 -11.71 -15.74
C ARG A 80 14.53 -10.30 -16.08
N SER A 81 14.66 -9.91 -17.34
CA SER A 81 14.21 -8.65 -17.90
C SER A 81 13.95 -8.81 -19.40
N PRO A 82 12.80 -8.38 -19.94
CA PRO A 82 11.64 -7.78 -19.25
C PRO A 82 10.77 -8.78 -18.49
N VAL A 83 9.99 -8.29 -17.50
CA VAL A 83 9.05 -9.10 -16.71
C VAL A 83 7.67 -8.48 -16.73
N ALA A 84 6.66 -9.24 -17.17
CA ALA A 84 5.26 -8.84 -17.02
C ALA A 84 4.86 -8.87 -15.53
N LEU A 85 4.25 -7.79 -15.06
CA LEU A 85 3.89 -7.63 -13.66
C LEU A 85 2.40 -7.87 -13.42
N ARG A 86 2.07 -8.43 -12.26
CA ARG A 86 0.70 -8.41 -11.75
C ARG A 86 0.30 -6.99 -11.34
N PRO A 87 -0.99 -6.59 -11.48
CA PRO A 87 -1.44 -5.22 -11.26
C PRO A 87 -1.07 -4.63 -9.90
N THR A 88 -1.14 -5.43 -8.83
CA THR A 88 -0.81 -4.98 -7.46
C THR A 88 0.67 -4.58 -7.36
N ILE A 89 1.59 -5.44 -7.83
CA ILE A 89 3.03 -5.14 -7.83
C ILE A 89 3.34 -3.95 -8.73
N ALA A 90 2.77 -3.88 -9.91
CA ALA A 90 2.97 -2.75 -10.81
C ALA A 90 2.53 -1.42 -10.18
N SER A 91 1.38 -1.43 -9.51
CA SER A 91 0.84 -0.23 -8.86
C SER A 91 1.71 0.25 -7.69
N VAL A 92 2.19 -0.67 -6.83
CA VAL A 92 3.06 -0.28 -5.72
C VAL A 92 4.45 0.15 -6.20
N LEU A 93 5.02 -0.49 -7.23
CA LEU A 93 6.29 -0.07 -7.82
C LEU A 93 6.17 1.30 -8.52
N SER A 94 5.02 1.59 -9.18
CA SER A 94 4.75 2.93 -9.72
C SER A 94 4.71 4.00 -8.63
N HIS A 95 4.03 3.70 -7.51
CA HIS A 95 4.02 4.58 -6.33
C HIS A 95 5.44 4.79 -5.77
N ALA A 96 6.20 3.71 -5.57
CA ALA A 96 7.58 3.77 -5.09
C ALA A 96 8.48 4.63 -5.99
N ARG A 97 8.29 4.55 -7.31
CA ARG A 97 9.02 5.40 -8.27
C ARG A 97 8.65 6.88 -8.13
N GLY A 98 7.38 7.19 -7.85
CA GLY A 98 6.94 8.55 -7.51
C GLY A 98 7.61 9.06 -6.23
N MET A 99 7.62 8.25 -5.18
CA MET A 99 8.31 8.55 -3.92
C MET A 99 9.81 8.75 -4.11
N SER A 100 10.47 7.88 -4.87
CA SER A 100 11.91 8.01 -5.16
C SER A 100 12.23 9.34 -5.86
N ARG A 101 11.39 9.77 -6.82
CA ARG A 101 11.57 11.07 -7.49
C ARG A 101 11.33 12.23 -6.54
N ALA A 102 10.27 12.19 -5.75
CA ALA A 102 9.91 13.25 -4.81
C ALA A 102 10.94 13.44 -3.68
N THR A 103 11.69 12.40 -3.36
CA THR A 103 12.73 12.39 -2.30
C THR A 103 14.14 12.40 -2.86
N GLU A 104 14.33 12.70 -4.16
CA GLU A 104 15.64 12.69 -4.83
C GLU A 104 16.40 11.37 -4.61
N GLY A 105 15.64 10.27 -4.48
CA GLY A 105 16.16 8.92 -4.31
C GLY A 105 16.53 8.53 -2.88
N VAL A 106 16.11 9.29 -1.86
CA VAL A 106 16.21 8.86 -0.46
C VAL A 106 15.33 7.61 -0.24
N VAL A 107 14.14 7.58 -0.83
CA VAL A 107 13.32 6.37 -0.89
C VAL A 107 13.72 5.56 -2.12
N ASP A 108 14.33 4.40 -1.91
CA ASP A 108 14.67 3.45 -2.97
C ASP A 108 14.24 2.04 -2.57
N VAL A 109 13.35 1.44 -3.35
CA VAL A 109 12.85 0.08 -3.11
C VAL A 109 13.73 -1.01 -3.75
N ALA A 110 14.67 -0.64 -4.61
CA ALA A 110 15.60 -1.57 -5.27
C ALA A 110 16.83 -1.90 -4.41
N MET A 111 16.63 -1.97 -3.09
CA MET A 111 17.69 -2.07 -2.08
C MET A 111 17.61 -3.34 -1.23
N LEU A 112 16.91 -4.41 -1.70
CA LEU A 112 16.74 -5.61 -0.87
C LEU A 112 18.08 -6.26 -0.52
N ASP A 113 19.04 -6.32 -1.43
CA ASP A 113 20.34 -6.94 -1.16
C ASP A 113 21.12 -6.15 -0.10
N ALA A 114 21.12 -4.82 -0.20
CA ALA A 114 21.74 -3.95 0.80
C ALA A 114 21.04 -4.07 2.16
N ARG A 115 19.70 -4.22 2.17
CA ARG A 115 18.94 -4.42 3.40
C ARG A 115 19.29 -5.75 4.08
N ILE A 116 19.40 -6.84 3.31
CA ILE A 116 19.80 -8.15 3.84
C ILE A 116 21.21 -8.09 4.41
N ALA A 117 22.15 -7.45 3.71
CA ALA A 117 23.53 -7.27 4.19
C ALA A 117 23.56 -6.43 5.49
N ALA A 118 22.75 -5.38 5.59
CA ALA A 118 22.64 -4.58 6.82
C ALA A 118 22.05 -5.38 7.99
N GLU A 119 21.06 -6.24 7.73
CA GLU A 119 20.47 -7.14 8.75
C GLU A 119 21.48 -8.22 9.23
N ALA A 120 22.46 -8.57 8.41
CA ALA A 120 23.56 -9.49 8.72
C ALA A 120 24.81 -8.77 9.30
N GLU A 121 24.74 -7.46 9.57
CA GLU A 121 25.87 -6.61 9.98
C GLU A 121 27.05 -6.57 8.96
N GLU A 122 26.79 -6.96 7.73
CA GLU A 122 27.75 -6.97 6.60
C GLU A 122 27.55 -5.76 5.67
N TRP A 123 26.89 -4.70 6.16
CA TRP A 123 26.45 -3.61 5.31
C TRP A 123 27.61 -2.80 4.72
N SER A 124 27.52 -2.53 3.43
CA SER A 124 28.33 -1.53 2.72
C SER A 124 27.43 -0.71 1.80
N MET A 125 27.76 0.57 1.62
CA MET A 125 27.01 1.41 0.67
C MET A 125 27.11 0.82 -0.73
N PRO A 126 25.99 0.62 -1.44
CA PRO A 126 26.05 0.21 -2.83
C PRO A 126 26.74 1.31 -3.66
N THR A 127 27.71 0.90 -4.44
CA THR A 127 28.50 1.80 -5.30
C THR A 127 27.71 2.33 -6.49
N ARG A 128 26.59 1.67 -6.83
CA ARG A 128 25.72 2.05 -7.94
C ARG A 128 24.27 1.77 -7.55
N ARG A 129 23.38 2.73 -7.84
CA ARG A 129 21.92 2.49 -7.76
C ARG A 129 21.49 1.52 -8.84
N ALA A 130 20.64 0.57 -8.46
CA ALA A 130 20.06 -0.36 -9.41
C ALA A 130 19.11 0.38 -10.37
N ALA A 131 19.33 0.23 -11.68
CA ALA A 131 18.48 0.84 -12.69
C ALA A 131 17.29 -0.07 -13.01
N TRP A 132 16.08 0.49 -12.90
CA TRP A 132 14.85 -0.18 -13.28
C TRP A 132 13.82 0.83 -13.78
N GLN A 133 12.90 0.37 -14.61
CA GLN A 133 11.79 1.18 -15.12
C GLN A 133 10.54 0.34 -15.34
N LEU A 134 9.40 1.02 -15.28
CA LEU A 134 8.11 0.46 -15.67
C LEU A 134 7.73 0.97 -17.05
N THR A 135 7.27 0.07 -17.90
CA THR A 135 6.74 0.34 -19.25
C THR A 135 5.40 -0.37 -19.42
N GLY A 136 4.77 -0.21 -20.59
CA GLY A 136 3.48 -0.80 -20.88
C GLY A 136 2.31 0.16 -20.65
N ASP A 137 1.11 -0.23 -21.06
CA ASP A 137 -0.10 0.60 -21.14
C ASP A 137 -0.97 0.57 -19.88
N GLY A 138 -0.49 0.11 -18.78
CA GLY A 138 -1.26 -0.05 -17.53
C GLY A 138 -2.15 -1.31 -17.50
N ARG A 139 -2.49 -1.90 -18.64
CA ARG A 139 -3.16 -3.22 -18.71
C ARG A 139 -2.15 -4.35 -18.64
N GLN A 140 -0.97 -4.15 -19.24
CA GLN A 140 0.15 -5.08 -19.21
C GLN A 140 1.42 -4.35 -18.78
N PRO A 141 1.54 -4.00 -17.49
CA PRO A 141 2.73 -3.33 -16.98
C PRO A 141 3.93 -4.29 -17.04
N VAL A 142 5.05 -3.77 -17.52
CA VAL A 142 6.29 -4.51 -17.70
C VAL A 142 7.40 -3.83 -16.91
N LEU A 143 8.14 -4.61 -16.14
CA LEU A 143 9.37 -4.19 -15.48
C LEU A 143 10.55 -4.47 -16.40
N ILE A 144 11.37 -3.45 -16.62
CA ILE A 144 12.71 -3.57 -17.22
C ILE A 144 13.72 -3.24 -16.13
N ARG A 145 14.74 -4.07 -15.96
CA ARG A 145 15.81 -3.88 -14.99
C ARG A 145 17.18 -4.17 -15.63
N ASP A 146 18.18 -3.41 -15.21
CA ASP A 146 19.55 -3.54 -15.65
C ASP A 146 20.33 -4.37 -14.63
N GLY A 147 20.60 -5.64 -14.98
CA GLY A 147 21.23 -6.61 -14.11
C GLY A 147 20.30 -7.11 -13.00
N ARG A 148 20.91 -7.66 -11.96
CA ARG A 148 20.21 -8.22 -10.80
C ARG A 148 19.63 -7.12 -9.92
N VAL A 149 18.31 -6.99 -9.91
CA VAL A 149 17.60 -6.01 -9.08
C VAL A 149 16.51 -6.72 -8.28
N ARG A 150 16.61 -6.64 -6.96
CA ARG A 150 15.61 -7.14 -6.01
C ARG A 150 14.98 -6.00 -5.21
N PHE A 151 13.70 -6.13 -4.91
CA PHE A 151 12.89 -5.09 -4.31
C PHE A 151 12.56 -5.41 -2.85
N ASP A 152 12.64 -4.39 -1.99
CA ASP A 152 12.04 -4.36 -0.67
C ASP A 152 10.98 -3.26 -0.64
N LEU A 153 9.74 -3.62 -0.33
CA LEU A 153 8.60 -2.70 -0.32
C LEU A 153 8.21 -2.26 1.10
N ASP A 154 8.91 -2.68 2.14
CA ASP A 154 8.50 -2.42 3.55
C ASP A 154 8.34 -0.92 3.84
N GLY A 155 9.20 -0.08 3.29
CA GLY A 155 9.13 1.38 3.46
C GLY A 155 8.01 2.09 2.71
N VAL A 156 7.37 1.44 1.72
CA VAL A 156 6.34 2.10 0.90
C VAL A 156 5.00 1.36 0.88
N ALA A 157 5.00 0.03 1.09
CA ALA A 157 3.79 -0.77 0.95
C ALA A 157 2.72 -0.42 1.99
N LYS A 158 3.10 -0.13 3.24
CA LYS A 158 2.16 0.23 4.30
C LYS A 158 1.39 1.50 3.95
N GLY A 159 2.09 2.57 3.54
CA GLY A 159 1.49 3.83 3.10
C GLY A 159 0.60 3.64 1.86
N TRP A 160 1.10 2.91 0.85
CA TRP A 160 0.33 2.59 -0.35
C TRP A 160 -0.97 1.82 -0.03
N ILE A 161 -0.92 0.84 0.89
CA ILE A 161 -2.10 0.09 1.34
C ILE A 161 -3.08 1.01 2.06
N ALA A 162 -2.61 1.87 2.98
CA ALA A 162 -3.44 2.81 3.70
C ALA A 162 -4.18 3.75 2.75
N ASP A 163 -3.48 4.36 1.79
CA ASP A 163 -4.08 5.24 0.77
C ASP A 163 -5.14 4.53 -0.09
N ARG A 164 -4.95 3.24 -0.36
CA ARG A 164 -5.90 2.43 -1.11
C ARG A 164 -7.11 1.99 -0.30
N ALA A 165 -6.92 1.80 0.99
CA ALA A 165 -8.00 1.41 1.91
C ALA A 165 -9.02 2.55 2.13
N LEU A 166 -8.58 3.81 1.96
CA LEU A 166 -9.43 5.00 2.11
C LEU A 166 -10.27 5.33 0.87
N ARG A 167 -10.17 4.55 -0.21
CA ARG A 167 -10.89 4.74 -1.50
C ARG A 167 -11.92 3.65 -1.73
#